data_36631cda5aac04a50e0d5a465b05005d
#
_entry.id   36631cda5aac04a50e0d5a465b05005d
#
_cell.length_a   1.000
_cell.length_b   1.000
_cell.length_c   1.000
_cell.angle_alpha   90.00
_cell.angle_beta   90.00
_cell.angle_gamma   90.00
#
_symmetry.space_group_name_H-M   'P 1'
#
loop_
_entity.id
_entity.type
_entity.pdbx_description
1 polymer ?
#
loop_
_entity_poly.entity_id
_entity_poly.type
_entity_poly.pdbx_seq_one_letter_code
_entity_poly.pdbx_strand_id
1 'polypeptide(L)'
;MAIWHIEETEGFFLSVPLQREITHPSKRLQHLAGRYLLKALYPDFPYELIKIAATRKPFLTNEAYHFSISHCGKYAAVLVSSEYRVGIDIELFSHKVNLVRDKFLNNWEQDLLRNIPGHALPTLDDKYLTAAWSIKEAVYKWDGDGLVDFKEHIHINSISIEDEKGIAHCQFLRDGNIELKVEFIFFDNHCLSWISRLT
;
A
#
# COMPACT_ATOMS: atom_id res chain seq x y z
N MET A 1 0.23 -10.57 -7.32
CA MET A 1 0.67 -10.03 -6.02
C MET A 1 1.64 -10.98 -5.37
N ALA A 2 2.68 -10.47 -4.71
CA ALA A 2 3.62 -11.26 -3.92
C ALA A 2 4.00 -10.49 -2.65
N ILE A 3 4.23 -11.24 -1.57
CA ILE A 3 4.75 -10.75 -0.30
C ILE A 3 5.98 -11.59 0.03
N TRP A 4 7.02 -10.94 0.53
CA TRP A 4 8.28 -11.59 0.91
C TRP A 4 8.69 -11.15 2.32
N HIS A 5 8.91 -12.14 3.18
CA HIS A 5 9.63 -11.93 4.43
C HIS A 5 11.13 -12.00 4.14
N ILE A 6 11.83 -10.88 4.27
CA ILE A 6 13.22 -10.72 3.86
C ILE A 6 14.13 -11.28 4.95
N GLU A 7 14.75 -12.42 4.70
CA GLU A 7 15.76 -13.05 5.55
C GLU A 7 17.14 -13.04 4.90
N GLU A 8 17.19 -12.76 3.60
CA GLU A 8 18.38 -12.77 2.78
C GLU A 8 19.25 -11.54 3.02
N THR A 9 20.52 -11.69 2.68
CA THR A 9 21.48 -10.59 2.61
C THR A 9 21.43 -9.92 1.23
N GLU A 10 22.05 -8.75 1.09
CA GLU A 10 22.14 -8.05 -0.20
C GLU A 10 22.77 -8.89 -1.31
N GLY A 11 23.67 -9.81 -0.96
CA GLY A 11 24.30 -10.73 -1.91
C GLY A 11 23.32 -11.60 -2.68
N PHE A 12 22.13 -11.85 -2.14
CA PHE A 12 21.07 -12.57 -2.86
C PHE A 12 20.49 -11.76 -4.02
N PHE A 13 20.49 -10.44 -3.91
CA PHE A 13 19.86 -9.53 -4.85
C PHE A 13 20.80 -8.89 -5.88
N LEU A 14 21.99 -9.47 -6.13
CA LEU A 14 23.02 -8.90 -7.02
C LEU A 14 22.53 -8.66 -8.46
N SER A 15 21.52 -9.42 -8.90
CA SER A 15 20.91 -9.24 -10.24
C SER A 15 19.95 -8.06 -10.33
N VAL A 16 19.62 -7.41 -9.20
CA VAL A 16 18.67 -6.28 -9.15
C VAL A 16 19.45 -4.97 -9.24
N PRO A 17 19.22 -4.14 -10.27
CA PRO A 17 19.94 -2.88 -10.39
C PRO A 17 19.48 -1.86 -9.35
N LEU A 18 20.43 -1.24 -8.66
CA LEU A 18 20.19 -0.04 -7.87
C LEU A 18 20.18 1.17 -8.81
N GLN A 19 19.01 1.75 -9.01
CA GLN A 19 18.85 2.94 -9.85
C GLN A 19 19.26 4.25 -9.16
N ARG A 20 19.50 4.20 -7.85
CA ARG A 20 20.00 5.31 -7.03
C ARG A 20 20.76 4.77 -5.83
N GLU A 21 21.64 5.58 -5.28
CA GLU A 21 22.29 5.27 -4.02
C GLU A 21 21.28 5.26 -2.85
N ILE A 22 21.30 4.20 -2.04
CA ILE A 22 20.53 4.05 -0.81
C ILE A 22 21.51 3.70 0.29
N THR A 23 21.86 4.65 1.13
CA THR A 23 22.89 4.49 2.15
C THR A 23 22.44 3.65 3.34
N HIS A 24 21.16 3.69 3.71
CA HIS A 24 20.62 2.93 4.85
C HIS A 24 20.44 1.45 4.48
N PRO A 25 21.18 0.49 5.13
CA PRO A 25 21.18 -0.91 4.72
C PRO A 25 19.80 -1.55 4.65
N SER A 26 18.96 -1.39 5.70
CA SER A 26 17.64 -1.98 5.70
C SER A 26 16.72 -1.44 4.60
N LYS A 27 16.79 -0.13 4.31
CA LYS A 27 16.00 0.47 3.21
C LYS A 27 16.51 0.01 1.85
N ARG A 28 17.83 -0.20 1.72
CA ARG A 28 18.43 -0.73 0.50
C ARG A 28 17.97 -2.15 0.26
N LEU A 29 17.97 -3.00 1.29
CA LEU A 29 17.50 -4.37 1.22
C LEU A 29 16.01 -4.46 0.86
N GLN A 30 15.16 -3.66 1.52
CA GLN A 30 13.73 -3.55 1.19
C GLN A 30 13.50 -3.14 -0.28
N HIS A 31 14.29 -2.17 -0.77
CA HIS A 31 14.24 -1.71 -2.15
C HIS A 31 14.60 -2.82 -3.15
N LEU A 32 15.67 -3.56 -2.86
CA LEU A 32 16.12 -4.68 -3.68
C LEU A 32 15.08 -5.80 -3.70
N ALA A 33 14.57 -6.19 -2.54
CA ALA A 33 13.53 -7.23 -2.42
C ALA A 33 12.25 -6.87 -3.19
N GLY A 34 11.75 -5.63 -3.05
CA GLY A 34 10.58 -5.17 -3.79
C GLY A 34 10.79 -5.22 -5.31
N ARG A 35 11.97 -4.87 -5.81
CA ARG A 35 12.28 -4.99 -7.23
C ARG A 35 12.48 -6.42 -7.70
N TYR A 36 13.13 -7.25 -6.89
CA TYR A 36 13.27 -8.67 -7.19
C TYR A 36 11.91 -9.33 -7.41
N LEU A 37 10.92 -9.00 -6.58
CA LEU A 37 9.56 -9.51 -6.70
C LEU A 37 8.87 -9.13 -8.02
N LEU A 38 9.22 -8.00 -8.65
CA LEU A 38 8.70 -7.64 -9.97
C LEU A 38 9.07 -8.68 -11.02
N LYS A 39 10.33 -9.11 -11.07
CA LYS A 39 10.79 -10.18 -11.99
C LYS A 39 10.35 -11.58 -11.56
N ALA A 40 10.19 -11.82 -10.27
CA ALA A 40 9.62 -13.07 -9.79
C ALA A 40 8.17 -13.28 -10.26
N LEU A 41 7.40 -12.18 -10.34
CA LEU A 41 6.04 -12.20 -10.86
C LEU A 41 6.00 -12.19 -12.39
N TYR A 42 6.87 -11.40 -13.03
CA TYR A 42 6.96 -11.25 -14.49
C TYR A 42 8.44 -11.30 -14.90
N PRO A 43 8.94 -12.46 -15.37
CA PRO A 43 10.36 -12.65 -15.71
C PRO A 43 10.91 -11.60 -16.70
N ASP A 44 10.06 -11.13 -17.61
CA ASP A 44 10.41 -10.12 -18.62
C ASP A 44 10.17 -8.67 -18.15
N PHE A 45 9.99 -8.44 -16.85
CA PHE A 45 9.74 -7.09 -16.33
C PHE A 45 10.91 -6.16 -16.66
N PRO A 46 10.66 -5.01 -17.35
CA PRO A 46 11.71 -4.15 -17.91
C PRO A 46 12.23 -3.15 -16.86
N TYR A 47 13.16 -3.59 -16.00
CA TYR A 47 13.74 -2.73 -14.94
C TYR A 47 14.34 -1.42 -15.46
N GLU A 48 14.97 -1.47 -16.64
CA GLU A 48 15.63 -0.35 -17.29
C GLU A 48 14.68 0.78 -17.70
N LEU A 49 13.40 0.45 -17.87
CA LEU A 49 12.35 1.41 -18.22
C LEU A 49 11.67 2.05 -16.99
N ILE A 50 12.00 1.61 -15.78
CA ILE A 50 11.44 2.21 -14.57
C ILE A 50 11.91 3.67 -14.47
N LYS A 51 10.95 4.58 -14.40
CA LYS A 51 11.13 5.99 -14.06
C LYS A 51 10.54 6.27 -12.69
N ILE A 52 10.98 7.36 -12.08
CA ILE A 52 10.48 7.82 -10.79
C ILE A 52 9.77 9.15 -11.00
N ALA A 53 8.49 9.20 -10.71
CA ALA A 53 7.68 10.41 -10.77
C ALA A 53 8.14 11.45 -9.72
N ALA A 54 7.70 12.70 -9.84
CA ALA A 54 7.91 13.73 -8.82
C ALA A 54 7.33 13.33 -7.46
N THR A 55 6.26 12.54 -7.46
CA THR A 55 5.62 11.92 -6.28
C THR A 55 6.45 10.79 -5.66
N ARG A 56 7.61 10.46 -6.23
CA ARG A 56 8.48 9.32 -5.91
C ARG A 56 7.89 7.95 -6.25
N LYS A 57 6.72 7.88 -6.90
CA LYS A 57 6.15 6.62 -7.41
C LYS A 57 6.98 6.12 -8.58
N PRO A 58 7.45 4.85 -8.57
CA PRO A 58 8.04 4.24 -9.75
C PRO A 58 6.94 3.88 -10.76
N PHE A 59 7.22 4.05 -12.05
CA PHE A 59 6.31 3.73 -13.14
C PHE A 59 7.08 3.34 -14.41
N LEU A 60 6.39 2.73 -15.38
CA LEU A 60 6.91 2.43 -16.72
C LEU A 60 6.35 3.43 -17.73
N THR A 61 7.21 4.03 -18.55
CA THR A 61 6.81 5.03 -19.56
C THR A 61 6.04 4.42 -20.73
N ASN A 62 6.18 3.12 -20.96
CA ASN A 62 5.46 2.40 -22.01
C ASN A 62 4.15 1.76 -21.52
N GLU A 63 3.82 1.93 -20.24
CA GLU A 63 2.62 1.38 -19.59
C GLU A 63 2.40 -0.12 -19.77
N ALA A 64 3.46 -0.87 -20.13
CA ALA A 64 3.39 -2.32 -20.31
C ALA A 64 2.91 -3.05 -19.04
N TYR A 65 3.24 -2.48 -17.89
CA TYR A 65 2.77 -2.94 -16.58
C TYR A 65 2.47 -1.75 -15.68
N HIS A 66 1.36 -1.84 -14.97
CA HIS A 66 1.08 -1.04 -13.78
C HIS A 66 1.60 -1.80 -12.58
N PHE A 67 2.33 -1.17 -11.69
CA PHE A 67 2.86 -1.83 -10.51
C PHE A 67 2.93 -0.90 -9.31
N SER A 68 2.86 -1.50 -8.14
CA SER A 68 3.00 -0.80 -6.86
C SER A 68 3.87 -1.65 -5.92
N ILE A 69 4.71 -0.99 -5.15
CA ILE A 69 5.64 -1.60 -4.20
C ILE A 69 5.43 -0.95 -2.83
N SER A 70 5.38 -1.76 -1.80
CA SER A 70 5.44 -1.30 -0.42
C SER A 70 6.37 -2.18 0.41
N HIS A 71 6.86 -1.65 1.53
CA HIS A 71 7.72 -2.39 2.44
C HIS A 71 7.60 -1.84 3.86
N CYS A 72 7.55 -2.73 4.84
CA CYS A 72 7.54 -2.39 6.25
C CYS A 72 8.32 -3.44 7.05
N GLY A 73 9.20 -3.01 7.96
CA GLY A 73 10.03 -3.92 8.73
C GLY A 73 10.86 -4.85 7.85
N LYS A 74 10.62 -6.15 7.98
CA LYS A 74 11.25 -7.20 7.16
C LYS A 74 10.38 -7.63 5.96
N TYR A 75 9.28 -6.97 5.67
CA TYR A 75 8.42 -7.33 4.57
C TYR A 75 8.57 -6.41 3.36
N ALA A 76 8.53 -7.01 2.18
CA ALA A 76 8.29 -6.33 0.91
C ALA A 76 7.03 -6.92 0.26
N ALA A 77 6.19 -6.05 -0.31
CA ALA A 77 4.98 -6.42 -1.01
C ALA A 77 4.92 -5.75 -2.38
N VAL A 78 4.46 -6.49 -3.38
CA VAL A 78 4.39 -6.03 -4.77
C VAL A 78 3.07 -6.48 -5.40
N LEU A 79 2.44 -5.58 -6.11
CA LEU A 79 1.31 -5.85 -6.97
C LEU A 79 1.64 -5.37 -8.40
N VAL A 80 1.42 -6.23 -9.40
CA VAL A 80 1.68 -5.95 -10.82
C VAL A 80 0.49 -6.41 -11.64
N SER A 81 0.12 -5.64 -12.65
CA SER A 81 -0.88 -5.99 -13.65
C SER A 81 -0.53 -5.38 -15.01
N SER A 82 -0.89 -6.06 -16.10
CA SER A 82 -0.84 -5.53 -17.47
C SER A 82 -2.10 -4.75 -17.87
N GLU A 83 -3.19 -4.85 -17.08
CA GLU A 83 -4.52 -4.33 -17.46
C GLU A 83 -5.08 -3.35 -16.42
N TYR A 84 -4.73 -3.56 -15.14
CA TYR A 84 -5.33 -2.83 -14.03
C TYR A 84 -4.32 -1.86 -13.43
N ARG A 85 -4.75 -0.63 -13.21
CA ARG A 85 -4.03 0.28 -12.32
C ARG A 85 -4.07 -0.27 -10.89
N VAL A 86 -2.92 -0.27 -10.21
CA VAL A 86 -2.76 -0.99 -8.93
C VAL A 86 -2.14 -0.11 -7.85
N GLY A 87 -2.51 -0.41 -6.62
CA GLY A 87 -1.89 0.14 -5.42
C GLY A 87 -1.76 -0.94 -4.35
N ILE A 88 -0.66 -0.95 -3.62
CA ILE A 88 -0.41 -1.87 -2.51
C ILE A 88 0.30 -1.13 -1.38
N ASP A 89 -0.10 -1.43 -0.16
CA ASP A 89 0.57 -0.92 1.04
C ASP A 89 0.67 -1.97 2.13
N ILE A 90 1.77 -1.97 2.88
CA ILE A 90 1.99 -2.82 4.04
C ILE A 90 2.49 -1.97 5.21
N GLU A 91 1.83 -2.11 6.37
CA GLU A 91 2.14 -1.34 7.57
C GLU A 91 2.13 -2.22 8.83
N LEU A 92 3.09 -1.97 9.73
CA LEU A 92 3.14 -2.57 11.06
C LEU A 92 2.15 -1.86 11.99
N PHE A 93 1.39 -2.60 12.80
CA PHE A 93 0.53 -2.00 13.82
C PHE A 93 1.36 -1.10 14.74
N SER A 94 0.93 0.15 14.87
CA SER A 94 1.70 1.13 15.60
C SER A 94 0.83 2.21 16.24
N HIS A 95 1.04 2.46 17.51
CA HIS A 95 0.40 3.58 18.21
C HIS A 95 0.71 4.96 17.58
N LYS A 96 1.76 5.07 16.78
CA LYS A 96 2.11 6.32 16.08
C LYS A 96 1.01 6.78 15.12
N VAL A 97 0.24 5.84 14.54
CA VAL A 97 -0.88 6.15 13.65
C VAL A 97 -1.97 6.90 14.40
N ASN A 98 -2.21 6.55 15.67
CA ASN A 98 -3.17 7.24 16.53
C ASN A 98 -2.81 8.72 16.75
N LEU A 99 -1.52 9.05 16.86
CA LEU A 99 -1.06 10.43 17.05
C LEU A 99 -1.33 11.34 15.83
N VAL A 100 -1.54 10.76 14.67
CA VAL A 100 -1.76 11.50 13.41
C VAL A 100 -3.14 11.25 12.79
N ARG A 101 -4.02 10.49 13.46
CA ARG A 101 -5.34 10.07 12.93
C ARG A 101 -6.17 11.24 12.38
N ASP A 102 -6.17 12.38 13.08
CA ASP A 102 -6.95 13.56 12.69
C ASP A 102 -6.46 14.24 11.41
N LYS A 103 -5.25 13.85 10.92
CA LYS A 103 -4.69 14.32 9.64
C LYS A 103 -5.17 13.52 8.45
N PHE A 104 -5.63 12.28 8.65
CA PHE A 104 -6.04 11.41 7.55
C PHE A 104 -7.45 10.83 7.70
N LEU A 105 -8.10 10.93 8.87
CA LEU A 105 -9.47 10.50 9.10
C LEU A 105 -10.38 11.69 9.40
N ASN A 106 -11.57 11.70 8.82
CA ASN A 106 -12.66 12.57 9.25
C ASN A 106 -13.41 11.94 10.43
N ASN A 107 -14.36 12.68 11.01
CA ASN A 107 -15.13 12.21 12.19
C ASN A 107 -15.97 10.96 11.88
N TRP A 108 -16.57 10.91 10.69
CA TRP A 108 -17.36 9.75 10.25
C TRP A 108 -16.49 8.48 10.19
N GLU A 109 -15.31 8.57 9.61
CA GLU A 109 -14.40 7.44 9.51
C GLU A 109 -13.90 6.97 10.88
N GLN A 110 -13.65 7.90 11.81
CA GLN A 110 -13.31 7.54 13.18
C GLN A 110 -14.45 6.82 13.89
N ASP A 111 -15.71 7.24 13.67
CA ASP A 111 -16.89 6.56 14.22
C ASP A 111 -17.12 5.20 13.56
N LEU A 112 -16.90 5.10 12.24
CA LEU A 112 -16.93 3.83 11.52
C LEU A 112 -15.94 2.80 12.12
N LEU A 113 -14.71 3.22 12.38
CA LEU A 113 -13.68 2.34 12.97
C LEU A 113 -13.99 1.92 14.40
N ARG A 114 -14.66 2.76 15.22
CA ARG A 114 -15.10 2.37 16.57
C ARG A 114 -16.21 1.34 16.55
N ASN A 115 -17.02 1.31 15.49
CA ASN A 115 -18.24 0.52 15.39
C ASN A 115 -18.12 -0.63 14.38
N ILE A 116 -16.90 -1.13 14.11
CA ILE A 116 -16.74 -2.30 13.25
C ILE A 116 -17.50 -3.48 13.87
N PRO A 117 -18.42 -4.13 13.11
CA PRO A 117 -19.20 -5.24 13.63
C PRO A 117 -18.34 -6.35 14.22
N GLY A 118 -18.68 -6.79 15.45
CA GLY A 118 -17.90 -7.79 16.20
C GLY A 118 -16.65 -7.25 16.91
N HIS A 119 -16.29 -5.98 16.69
CA HIS A 119 -15.08 -5.36 17.23
C HIS A 119 -15.31 -3.97 17.84
N ALA A 120 -16.53 -3.70 18.29
CA ALA A 120 -16.85 -2.42 18.92
C ALA A 120 -16.02 -2.19 20.18
N LEU A 121 -15.23 -1.12 20.20
CA LEU A 121 -14.31 -0.77 21.28
C LEU A 121 -14.58 0.67 21.76
N PRO A 122 -14.37 0.97 23.05
CA PRO A 122 -14.54 2.33 23.59
C PRO A 122 -13.49 3.29 23.04
N THR A 123 -12.35 2.78 22.58
CA THR A 123 -11.23 3.54 21.99
C THR A 123 -10.87 2.99 20.62
N LEU A 124 -10.28 3.82 19.77
CA LEU A 124 -9.76 3.38 18.48
C LEU A 124 -8.56 2.44 18.70
N ASP A 125 -8.64 1.25 18.12
CA ASP A 125 -7.60 0.25 18.16
C ASP A 125 -6.52 0.58 17.11
N ASP A 126 -5.26 0.45 17.49
CA ASP A 126 -4.10 0.68 16.61
C ASP A 126 -4.12 -0.26 15.38
N LYS A 127 -4.69 -1.48 15.50
CA LYS A 127 -4.89 -2.42 14.39
C LYS A 127 -5.79 -1.80 13.32
N TYR A 128 -6.94 -1.29 13.69
CA TYR A 128 -7.91 -0.71 12.73
C TYR A 128 -7.51 0.66 12.23
N LEU A 129 -6.84 1.45 13.06
CA LEU A 129 -6.22 2.70 12.61
C LEU A 129 -5.13 2.46 11.57
N THR A 130 -4.28 1.44 11.79
CA THR A 130 -3.25 1.05 10.82
C THR A 130 -3.89 0.52 9.53
N ALA A 131 -4.99 -0.23 9.62
CA ALA A 131 -5.73 -0.66 8.44
C ALA A 131 -6.26 0.53 7.64
N ALA A 132 -6.90 1.50 8.29
CA ALA A 132 -7.40 2.69 7.61
C ALA A 132 -6.28 3.51 6.96
N TRP A 133 -5.13 3.64 7.62
CA TRP A 133 -3.94 4.26 7.05
C TRP A 133 -3.46 3.51 5.81
N SER A 134 -3.24 2.19 5.91
CA SER A 134 -2.77 1.33 4.82
C SER A 134 -3.75 1.31 3.63
N ILE A 135 -5.07 1.31 3.89
CA ILE A 135 -6.11 1.44 2.86
C ILE A 135 -5.94 2.74 2.08
N LYS A 136 -5.79 3.88 2.76
CA LYS A 136 -5.61 5.18 2.11
C LYS A 136 -4.28 5.30 1.37
N GLU A 137 -3.20 4.74 1.92
CA GLU A 137 -1.91 4.63 1.24
C GLU A 137 -1.99 3.76 -0.04
N ALA A 138 -2.74 2.65 -0.01
CA ALA A 138 -2.95 1.83 -1.20
C ALA A 138 -3.71 2.60 -2.29
N VAL A 139 -4.75 3.37 -1.93
CA VAL A 139 -5.48 4.26 -2.85
C VAL A 139 -4.57 5.36 -3.38
N TYR A 140 -3.79 6.02 -2.53
CA TYR A 140 -2.80 7.02 -2.93
C TYR A 140 -1.79 6.48 -3.93
N LYS A 141 -1.27 5.27 -3.69
CA LYS A 141 -0.34 4.60 -4.61
C LYS A 141 -1.03 4.16 -5.91
N TRP A 142 -2.30 3.79 -5.86
CA TRP A 142 -3.10 3.52 -7.04
C TRP A 142 -3.27 4.77 -7.89
N ASP A 143 -3.61 5.90 -7.30
CA ASP A 143 -3.73 7.19 -7.99
C ASP A 143 -2.39 7.62 -8.62
N GLY A 144 -1.34 7.75 -7.81
CA GLY A 144 0.03 7.97 -8.26
C GLY A 144 0.38 9.37 -8.74
N ASP A 145 -0.59 10.23 -8.99
CA ASP A 145 -0.35 11.59 -9.51
C ASP A 145 0.06 12.57 -8.38
N GLY A 146 -0.19 12.20 -7.13
CA GLY A 146 0.12 13.01 -5.96
C GLY A 146 -0.90 14.12 -5.71
N LEU A 147 -0.57 15.08 -4.84
CA LEU A 147 -1.47 16.16 -4.42
C LEU A 147 -2.80 15.66 -3.82
N VAL A 148 -2.77 14.48 -3.19
CA VAL A 148 -3.92 13.88 -2.53
C VAL A 148 -3.88 14.23 -1.05
N ASP A 149 -4.91 14.88 -0.55
CA ASP A 149 -5.19 14.98 0.87
C ASP A 149 -5.99 13.73 1.29
N PHE A 150 -5.47 12.97 2.25
CA PHE A 150 -6.07 11.70 2.67
C PHE A 150 -7.43 11.88 3.33
N LYS A 151 -7.64 12.99 4.02
CA LYS A 151 -8.86 13.28 4.74
C LYS A 151 -9.96 13.79 3.82
N GLU A 152 -9.58 14.62 2.84
CA GLU A 152 -10.52 15.30 1.94
C GLU A 152 -10.79 14.49 0.66
N HIS A 153 -9.78 13.76 0.16
CA HIS A 153 -9.89 13.11 -1.15
C HIS A 153 -10.09 11.59 -1.09
N ILE A 154 -9.84 10.93 0.05
CA ILE A 154 -10.03 9.48 0.18
C ILE A 154 -10.97 9.22 1.35
N HIS A 155 -12.21 8.87 1.07
CA HIS A 155 -13.19 8.57 2.09
C HIS A 155 -13.44 7.06 2.18
N ILE A 156 -13.35 6.50 3.39
CA ILE A 156 -13.73 5.12 3.68
C ILE A 156 -15.18 5.12 4.10
N ASN A 157 -16.06 4.58 3.25
CA ASN A 157 -17.51 4.60 3.48
C ASN A 157 -18.00 3.40 4.28
N SER A 158 -17.34 2.24 4.12
CA SER A 158 -17.63 1.04 4.89
C SER A 158 -16.38 0.14 4.99
N ILE A 159 -16.32 -0.62 6.07
CA ILE A 159 -15.35 -1.67 6.31
C ILE A 159 -16.09 -2.92 6.80
N SER A 160 -15.77 -4.05 6.20
CA SER A 160 -16.17 -5.37 6.69
C SER A 160 -14.95 -6.22 6.94
N ILE A 161 -14.94 -6.96 8.05
CA ILE A 161 -13.84 -7.83 8.45
C ILE A 161 -14.42 -9.19 8.79
N GLU A 162 -13.83 -10.22 8.20
CA GLU A 162 -14.12 -11.62 8.49
C GLU A 162 -12.79 -12.31 8.78
N ASP A 163 -12.60 -12.75 10.00
CA ASP A 163 -11.33 -13.26 10.55
C ASP A 163 -10.18 -12.22 10.38
N GLU A 164 -9.17 -12.57 9.61
CA GLU A 164 -8.01 -11.69 9.33
C GLU A 164 -8.07 -11.02 7.95
N LYS A 165 -9.23 -11.08 7.27
CA LYS A 165 -9.44 -10.48 5.94
C LYS A 165 -10.51 -9.41 6.00
N GLY A 166 -10.35 -8.38 5.19
CA GLY A 166 -11.34 -7.32 5.12
C GLY A 166 -11.47 -6.69 3.75
N ILE A 167 -12.59 -6.00 3.60
CA ILE A 167 -12.91 -5.19 2.43
C ILE A 167 -13.33 -3.81 2.91
N ALA A 168 -12.76 -2.77 2.30
CA ALA A 168 -13.19 -1.41 2.46
C ALA A 168 -13.77 -0.88 1.14
N HIS A 169 -14.93 -0.23 1.22
CA HIS A 169 -15.46 0.57 0.11
C HIS A 169 -15.08 2.02 0.34
N CYS A 170 -14.37 2.58 -0.62
CA CYS A 170 -13.83 3.93 -0.55
C CYS A 170 -14.38 4.79 -1.69
N GLN A 171 -14.37 6.11 -1.48
CA GLN A 171 -14.56 7.10 -2.54
C GLN A 171 -13.28 7.90 -2.71
N PHE A 172 -12.85 8.09 -3.96
CA PHE A 172 -11.77 8.97 -4.33
C PHE A 172 -12.33 10.20 -5.02
N LEU A 173 -12.10 11.38 -4.43
CA LEU A 173 -12.83 12.61 -4.73
C LEU A 173 -11.99 13.70 -5.40
N ARG A 174 -10.67 13.48 -5.61
CA ARG A 174 -9.79 14.52 -6.15
C ARG A 174 -10.22 15.02 -7.54
N ASP A 175 -10.52 14.11 -8.45
CA ASP A 175 -10.85 14.41 -9.87
C ASP A 175 -12.25 13.88 -10.25
N GLY A 176 -13.17 13.92 -9.31
CA GLY A 176 -14.52 13.39 -9.46
C GLY A 176 -14.86 12.45 -8.32
N ASN A 177 -15.95 11.68 -8.47
CA ASN A 177 -16.33 10.67 -7.50
C ASN A 177 -16.09 9.28 -8.08
N ILE A 178 -15.00 8.64 -7.63
CA ILE A 178 -14.63 7.30 -8.07
C ILE A 178 -14.83 6.32 -6.92
N GLU A 179 -15.73 5.35 -7.11
CA GLU A 179 -15.92 4.27 -6.15
C GLU A 179 -14.82 3.22 -6.29
N LEU A 180 -14.23 2.84 -5.17
CA LEU A 180 -13.09 1.94 -5.07
C LEU A 180 -13.38 0.84 -4.05
N LYS A 181 -12.95 -0.38 -4.37
CA LYS A 181 -12.90 -1.51 -3.46
C LYS A 181 -11.45 -1.78 -3.10
N VAL A 182 -11.11 -1.70 -1.83
CA VAL A 182 -9.79 -2.03 -1.29
C VAL A 182 -9.92 -3.31 -0.46
N GLU A 183 -9.10 -4.29 -0.77
CA GLU A 183 -9.00 -5.52 0.01
C GLU A 183 -7.82 -5.41 0.96
N PHE A 184 -7.91 -6.03 2.12
CA PHE A 184 -6.81 -6.06 3.07
C PHE A 184 -6.79 -7.33 3.90
N ILE A 185 -5.61 -7.66 4.45
CA ILE A 185 -5.41 -8.77 5.37
C ILE A 185 -4.54 -8.34 6.56
N PHE A 186 -4.75 -9.00 7.68
CA PHE A 186 -3.89 -8.89 8.85
C PHE A 186 -3.02 -10.14 8.98
N PHE A 187 -1.76 -9.98 9.30
CA PHE A 187 -0.82 -11.07 9.60
C PHE A 187 0.41 -10.50 10.32
N ASP A 188 1.00 -11.26 11.23
CA ASP A 188 2.25 -10.92 11.94
C ASP A 188 2.31 -9.45 12.44
N ASN A 189 1.20 -8.96 13.02
CA ASN A 189 1.02 -7.58 13.45
C ASN A 189 1.15 -6.54 12.31
N HIS A 190 0.92 -6.94 11.06
CA HIS A 190 0.87 -6.06 9.90
C HIS A 190 -0.53 -6.02 9.28
N CYS A 191 -0.82 -4.92 8.61
CA CYS A 191 -1.91 -4.80 7.65
C CYS A 191 -1.31 -4.68 6.24
N LEU A 192 -1.77 -5.50 5.32
CA LEU A 192 -1.51 -5.37 3.89
C LEU A 192 -2.81 -5.01 3.20
N SER A 193 -2.81 -3.90 2.49
CA SER A 193 -3.96 -3.40 1.72
C SER A 193 -3.60 -3.31 0.24
N TRP A 194 -4.55 -3.66 -0.63
CA TRP A 194 -4.33 -3.55 -2.08
C TRP A 194 -5.61 -3.20 -2.83
N ILE A 195 -5.42 -2.59 -3.98
CA ILE A 195 -6.46 -2.22 -4.92
C ILE A 195 -6.00 -2.48 -6.34
N SER A 196 -6.92 -2.97 -7.16
CA SER A 196 -6.77 -3.05 -8.61
C SER A 196 -8.06 -2.56 -9.27
N ARG A 197 -7.93 -1.72 -10.30
CA ARG A 197 -9.06 -1.21 -11.06
C ARG A 197 -8.67 -1.05 -12.52
N LEU A 198 -9.58 -1.41 -13.43
CA LEU A 198 -9.40 -1.18 -14.87
C LEU A 198 -9.25 0.32 -15.12
N THR A 199 -8.28 0.70 -15.95
CA THR A 199 -8.01 2.09 -16.35
C THR A 199 -9.04 2.62 -17.34
#